data_cc45721e9c84d588f03428ac05251213
#
_entry.id   cc45721e9c84d588f03428ac05251213
#
_cell.length_a   1.000
_cell.length_b   1.000
_cell.length_c   1.000
_cell.angle_alpha   90.00
_cell.angle_beta   90.00
_cell.angle_gamma   90.00
#
_symmetry.space_group_name_H-M   'P 1'
#
loop_
_entity.id
_entity.type
_entity.pdbx_description
1 polymer ?
#
loop_
_entity_poly.entity_id
_entity_poly.type
_entity_poly.pdbx_seq_one_letter_code
_entity_poly.pdbx_strand_id
1 'polypeptide(L)'
;MGSRLRYGWWPMLLGMFGVVPAVAGVRFEVRAPAGTPPDAVLWISGDVAELGHWNGAGLRLTTSPEGRYVGTVELPPGTAFAFKVTRGDWGTVEKTATGGEIANRPGRASAGEDTIRIEVAAWRDAFEKAPTRTSTITGNVRRHPAFPSRFVDARDVLVWLPPGYDAAPRRRYPVVLMHDGQNVFDGATSFLPGMEWQADETAERLIRAGRIPPCILVAVANSPARREDYTLEVDPRYGGGRSDRYARFLIEELLPFLDRTYRTRTRPEDRTVIGSSLGGLVSLDLGLLHSDVFGRVGSISPAVWWADRAVVTRVTATGHRPVRVWMDIGTAESTPTADGHREWLESAQALRDALVGAGWRVGRDLHYEEIEGAPHNESAWAARFDRVLEWLQAER
;
A
#
# COMPACT_ATOMS: atom_id res chain seq x y z
N MET A 1 -25.11 25.61 -77.30
CA MET A 1 -23.73 25.09 -77.44
C MET A 1 -22.98 25.54 -76.17
N GLY A 2 -22.75 24.66 -75.20
CA GLY A 2 -22.10 24.99 -73.98
C GLY A 2 -21.79 23.71 -73.18
N SER A 3 -20.61 23.20 -73.40
CA SER A 3 -20.09 22.01 -72.78
C SER A 3 -19.76 22.28 -71.29
N ARG A 4 -20.38 21.51 -70.40
CA ARG A 4 -20.02 21.52 -68.94
C ARG A 4 -19.00 20.41 -68.64
N LEU A 5 -17.80 20.78 -68.28
CA LEU A 5 -16.77 19.90 -67.76
C LEU A 5 -17.14 19.54 -66.27
N ARG A 6 -17.27 18.23 -66.01
CA ARG A 6 -17.43 17.69 -64.64
C ARG A 6 -16.04 17.36 -64.12
N TYR A 7 -15.64 18.02 -63.01
CA TYR A 7 -14.50 17.63 -62.17
C TYR A 7 -14.93 16.54 -61.17
N GLY A 8 -14.38 15.35 -61.33
CA GLY A 8 -14.53 14.29 -60.36
C GLY A 8 -13.59 14.50 -59.19
N TRP A 9 -14.14 14.52 -57.98
CA TRP A 9 -13.37 14.47 -56.74
C TRP A 9 -13.14 12.99 -56.38
N TRP A 10 -11.88 12.58 -56.32
CA TRP A 10 -11.48 11.34 -55.70
C TRP A 10 -11.12 11.65 -54.22
N PRO A 11 -11.65 10.92 -53.22
CA PRO A 11 -11.20 11.03 -51.88
C PRO A 11 -9.87 10.29 -51.73
N MET A 12 -8.80 11.00 -51.33
CA MET A 12 -7.59 10.40 -50.82
C MET A 12 -7.91 9.73 -49.49
N LEU A 13 -7.90 8.40 -49.46
CA LEU A 13 -7.81 7.63 -48.21
C LEU A 13 -6.40 7.81 -47.62
N LEU A 14 -6.25 8.68 -46.63
CA LEU A 14 -5.09 8.70 -45.76
C LEU A 14 -5.15 7.43 -44.87
N GLY A 15 -4.35 6.44 -45.24
CA GLY A 15 -4.09 5.29 -44.38
C GLY A 15 -3.36 5.75 -43.12
N MET A 16 -4.05 5.74 -41.97
CA MET A 16 -3.41 5.82 -40.64
C MET A 16 -2.61 4.53 -40.45
N PHE A 17 -1.33 4.54 -40.78
CA PHE A 17 -0.40 3.55 -40.28
C PHE A 17 -0.23 3.78 -38.79
N GLY A 18 -0.91 2.98 -37.97
CA GLY A 18 -0.64 2.91 -36.55
C GLY A 18 0.83 2.48 -36.34
N VAL A 19 1.64 3.36 -35.78
CA VAL A 19 3.01 3.03 -35.35
C VAL A 19 2.83 2.08 -34.17
N VAL A 20 3.05 0.78 -34.42
CA VAL A 20 3.20 -0.19 -33.33
C VAL A 20 4.47 0.23 -32.56
N PRO A 21 4.40 0.53 -31.26
CA PRO A 21 5.60 0.89 -30.51
C PRO A 21 6.60 -0.27 -30.59
N ALA A 22 7.84 0.04 -30.90
CA ALA A 22 8.91 -0.95 -30.90
C ALA A 22 9.03 -1.51 -29.48
N VAL A 23 9.08 -2.83 -29.32
CA VAL A 23 9.36 -3.51 -28.07
C VAL A 23 10.72 -4.16 -28.15
N ALA A 24 11.42 -4.23 -27.00
CA ALA A 24 12.72 -4.87 -26.85
C ALA A 24 12.56 -6.07 -25.93
N GLY A 25 13.02 -7.23 -26.36
CA GLY A 25 13.02 -8.46 -25.56
C GLY A 25 14.20 -8.48 -24.58
N VAL A 26 13.96 -8.55 -23.28
CA VAL A 26 14.99 -8.80 -22.27
C VAL A 26 14.85 -10.25 -21.79
N ARG A 27 15.82 -11.08 -22.14
CA ARG A 27 15.89 -12.49 -21.74
C ARG A 27 16.65 -12.62 -20.42
N PHE A 28 16.07 -13.31 -19.45
CA PHE A 28 16.72 -13.71 -18.21
C PHE A 28 17.16 -15.16 -18.29
N GLU A 29 18.40 -15.44 -17.86
CA GLU A 29 18.94 -16.78 -17.68
C GLU A 29 19.47 -16.90 -16.25
N VAL A 30 18.73 -17.64 -15.41
CA VAL A 30 19.03 -17.76 -13.98
C VAL A 30 19.57 -19.16 -13.67
N ARG A 31 20.70 -19.23 -12.99
CA ARG A 31 21.23 -20.44 -12.35
C ARG A 31 20.88 -20.39 -10.86
N ALA A 32 20.13 -21.39 -10.42
CA ALA A 32 19.75 -21.53 -9.01
C ALA A 32 20.86 -22.28 -8.21
N PRO A 33 21.00 -22.03 -6.91
CA PRO A 33 21.91 -22.77 -6.03
C PRO A 33 21.47 -24.24 -5.88
N ALA A 34 22.42 -25.12 -5.54
CA ALA A 34 22.20 -26.56 -5.43
C ALA A 34 21.10 -26.97 -4.43
N GLY A 35 20.82 -26.17 -3.43
CA GLY A 35 19.75 -26.39 -2.44
C GLY A 35 18.35 -25.98 -2.89
N THR A 36 18.17 -25.59 -4.16
CA THR A 36 16.84 -25.20 -4.68
C THR A 36 15.95 -26.46 -4.80
N PRO A 37 14.70 -26.45 -4.26
CA PRO A 37 13.79 -27.56 -4.43
C PRO A 37 13.59 -27.92 -5.91
N PRO A 38 13.50 -29.21 -6.26
CA PRO A 38 13.46 -29.65 -7.67
C PRO A 38 12.18 -29.22 -8.39
N ASP A 39 11.11 -28.94 -7.66
CA ASP A 39 9.81 -28.44 -8.13
C ASP A 39 9.69 -26.90 -8.04
N ALA A 40 10.76 -26.21 -7.64
CA ALA A 40 10.72 -24.76 -7.47
C ALA A 40 10.47 -24.05 -8.80
N VAL A 41 9.57 -23.10 -8.77
CA VAL A 41 9.36 -22.13 -9.84
C VAL A 41 10.09 -20.84 -9.47
N LEU A 42 10.92 -20.32 -10.40
CA LEU A 42 11.62 -19.07 -10.21
C LEU A 42 10.86 -17.93 -10.90
N TRP A 43 11.02 -16.76 -10.34
CA TRP A 43 10.38 -15.54 -10.80
C TRP A 43 11.39 -14.38 -10.81
N ILE A 44 11.23 -13.46 -11.76
CA ILE A 44 11.85 -12.14 -11.71
C ILE A 44 10.80 -11.16 -11.20
N SER A 45 11.05 -10.54 -10.06
CA SER A 45 10.18 -9.50 -9.50
C SER A 45 10.92 -8.16 -9.56
N GLY A 46 10.28 -7.14 -10.12
CA GLY A 46 10.91 -5.84 -10.36
C GLY A 46 9.93 -4.67 -10.28
N ASP A 47 10.46 -3.47 -10.55
CA ASP A 47 9.73 -2.20 -10.41
C ASP A 47 8.78 -1.87 -11.57
N VAL A 48 8.88 -2.57 -12.72
CA VAL A 48 7.98 -2.39 -13.87
C VAL A 48 6.80 -3.36 -13.82
N ALA A 49 5.72 -3.03 -14.53
CA ALA A 49 4.47 -3.80 -14.54
C ALA A 49 4.68 -5.26 -14.96
N GLU A 50 5.47 -5.45 -16.00
CA GLU A 50 5.79 -6.75 -16.59
C GLU A 50 6.59 -7.64 -15.63
N LEU A 51 7.24 -7.05 -14.64
CA LEU A 51 7.95 -7.74 -13.54
C LEU A 51 7.16 -7.69 -12.21
N GLY A 52 5.87 -7.34 -12.24
CA GLY A 52 4.94 -7.45 -11.13
C GLY A 52 5.07 -6.39 -10.04
N HIS A 53 5.73 -5.26 -10.29
CA HIS A 53 5.85 -4.14 -9.34
C HIS A 53 6.21 -4.60 -7.91
N TRP A 54 7.24 -5.42 -7.80
CA TRP A 54 7.74 -5.93 -6.53
C TRP A 54 6.75 -6.84 -5.76
N ASN A 55 5.84 -7.55 -6.43
CA ASN A 55 4.89 -8.45 -5.77
C ASN A 55 5.48 -9.84 -5.38
N GLY A 56 6.76 -10.07 -5.68
CA GLY A 56 7.44 -11.34 -5.43
C GLY A 56 7.26 -12.39 -6.54
N ALA A 57 6.27 -12.29 -7.41
CA ALA A 57 5.92 -13.27 -8.44
C ALA A 57 5.64 -12.63 -9.81
N GLY A 58 6.51 -11.77 -10.30
CA GLY A 58 6.37 -11.06 -11.57
C GLY A 58 6.47 -11.95 -12.81
N LEU A 59 7.62 -11.93 -13.52
CA LEU A 59 7.87 -12.80 -14.67
C LEU A 59 8.20 -14.22 -14.22
N ARG A 60 7.37 -15.18 -14.59
CA ARG A 60 7.62 -16.60 -14.33
C ARG A 60 8.70 -17.15 -15.27
N LEU A 61 9.67 -17.87 -14.71
CA LEU A 61 10.70 -18.54 -15.47
C LEU A 61 10.36 -20.03 -15.70
N THR A 62 10.81 -20.58 -16.81
CA THR A 62 10.71 -21.99 -17.17
C THR A 62 12.08 -22.66 -17.20
N THR A 63 12.17 -23.94 -16.89
CA THR A 63 13.44 -24.65 -16.89
C THR A 63 13.86 -24.99 -18.34
N SER A 64 15.09 -24.64 -18.73
CA SER A 64 15.67 -25.04 -20.00
C SER A 64 16.26 -26.45 -19.93
N PRO A 65 16.54 -27.09 -21.09
CA PRO A 65 17.21 -28.40 -21.13
C PRO A 65 18.57 -28.44 -20.41
N GLU A 66 19.27 -27.29 -20.34
CA GLU A 66 20.56 -27.12 -19.67
C GLU A 66 20.42 -26.89 -18.16
N GLY A 67 19.22 -26.99 -17.61
CA GLY A 67 18.95 -26.81 -16.17
C GLY A 67 19.01 -25.36 -15.70
N ARG A 68 18.93 -24.38 -16.61
CA ARG A 68 18.76 -22.96 -16.28
C ARG A 68 17.29 -22.59 -16.27
N TYR A 69 16.90 -21.60 -15.48
CA TYR A 69 15.60 -20.99 -15.51
C TYR A 69 15.62 -19.81 -16.47
N VAL A 70 14.71 -19.78 -17.45
CA VAL A 70 14.69 -18.80 -18.52
C VAL A 70 13.30 -18.16 -18.67
N GLY A 71 13.30 -16.89 -19.04
CA GLY A 71 12.08 -16.14 -19.36
C GLY A 71 12.43 -14.85 -20.08
N THR A 72 11.48 -14.31 -20.85
CA THR A 72 11.67 -13.07 -21.60
C THR A 72 10.57 -12.09 -21.23
N VAL A 73 10.93 -10.85 -20.97
CA VAL A 73 9.98 -9.73 -20.82
C VAL A 73 10.14 -8.79 -22.00
N GLU A 74 9.03 -8.26 -22.48
CA GLU A 74 9.01 -7.25 -23.52
C GLU A 74 8.78 -5.88 -22.90
N LEU A 75 9.71 -4.95 -23.14
CA LEU A 75 9.68 -3.59 -22.60
C LEU A 75 9.93 -2.57 -23.72
N PRO A 76 9.46 -1.33 -23.59
CA PRO A 76 9.84 -0.24 -24.50
C PRO A 76 11.39 -0.08 -24.52
N PRO A 77 12.02 0.09 -25.70
CA PRO A 77 13.45 0.33 -25.77
C PRO A 77 13.88 1.53 -24.93
N GLY A 78 14.99 1.36 -24.19
CA GLY A 78 15.50 2.39 -23.30
C GLY A 78 14.96 2.31 -21.87
N THR A 79 13.95 1.48 -21.59
CA THR A 79 13.40 1.31 -20.23
C THR A 79 14.49 0.80 -19.28
N ALA A 80 14.79 1.57 -18.27
CA ALA A 80 15.60 1.12 -17.13
C ALA A 80 14.66 0.51 -16.07
N PHE A 81 15.10 -0.58 -15.45
CA PHE A 81 14.32 -1.25 -14.40
C PHE A 81 15.24 -1.85 -13.35
N ALA A 82 14.70 -2.14 -12.19
CA ALA A 82 15.36 -2.84 -11.12
C ALA A 82 14.61 -4.14 -10.78
N PHE A 83 15.32 -5.20 -10.39
CA PHE A 83 14.71 -6.50 -10.14
C PHE A 83 15.48 -7.34 -9.12
N LYS A 84 14.83 -8.40 -8.64
CA LYS A 84 15.38 -9.51 -7.86
C LYS A 84 14.83 -10.85 -8.34
N VAL A 85 15.52 -11.93 -7.97
CA VAL A 85 15.04 -13.30 -8.21
C VAL A 85 14.38 -13.84 -6.94
N THR A 86 13.21 -14.47 -7.10
CA THR A 86 12.47 -15.10 -6.01
C THR A 86 12.01 -16.50 -6.42
N ARG A 87 11.41 -17.23 -5.48
CA ARG A 87 10.64 -18.46 -5.73
C ARG A 87 9.13 -18.25 -5.54
N GLY A 88 8.65 -17.02 -5.80
CA GLY A 88 7.24 -16.63 -5.80
C GLY A 88 6.84 -15.68 -4.67
N ASP A 89 7.69 -15.49 -3.66
CA ASP A 89 7.46 -14.56 -2.55
C ASP A 89 8.79 -14.01 -1.97
N TRP A 90 8.70 -12.98 -1.14
CA TRP A 90 9.87 -12.34 -0.53
C TRP A 90 10.54 -13.17 0.57
N GLY A 91 9.86 -14.18 1.12
CA GLY A 91 10.46 -15.15 2.05
C GLY A 91 11.46 -16.07 1.36
N THR A 92 11.41 -16.15 0.05
CA THR A 92 12.25 -16.99 -0.80
C THR A 92 13.14 -16.19 -1.76
N VAL A 93 13.36 -14.90 -1.50
CA VAL A 93 14.18 -14.01 -2.32
C VAL A 93 15.66 -14.41 -2.27
N GLU A 94 16.39 -14.09 -3.34
CA GLU A 94 17.83 -14.30 -3.44
C GLU A 94 18.64 -13.57 -2.35
N LYS A 95 19.71 -14.21 -1.87
CA LYS A 95 20.64 -13.71 -0.87
C LYS A 95 22.08 -13.95 -1.29
N THR A 96 23.03 -13.27 -0.62
CA THR A 96 24.44 -13.63 -0.72
C THR A 96 24.68 -15.05 -0.22
N ALA A 97 25.83 -15.65 -0.52
CA ALA A 97 26.20 -16.98 -0.04
C ALA A 97 26.22 -17.10 1.51
N THR A 98 26.29 -16.00 2.21
CA THR A 98 26.26 -15.91 3.69
C THR A 98 24.94 -15.41 4.27
N GLY A 99 23.87 -15.30 3.45
CA GLY A 99 22.55 -14.87 3.88
C GLY A 99 22.32 -13.35 3.91
N GLY A 100 23.32 -12.55 3.55
CA GLY A 100 23.18 -11.09 3.49
C GLY A 100 22.28 -10.60 2.35
N GLU A 101 21.81 -9.35 2.45
CA GLU A 101 21.00 -8.72 1.41
C GLU A 101 21.80 -8.50 0.13
N ILE A 102 21.13 -8.65 -1.01
CA ILE A 102 21.61 -8.24 -2.33
C ILE A 102 20.89 -6.97 -2.72
N ALA A 103 21.61 -5.97 -3.24
CA ALA A 103 20.98 -4.78 -3.83
C ALA A 103 20.05 -5.17 -4.99
N ASN A 104 19.05 -4.34 -5.30
CA ASN A 104 18.25 -4.53 -6.49
C ASN A 104 19.15 -4.54 -7.73
N ARG A 105 19.00 -5.56 -8.56
CA ARG A 105 19.79 -5.70 -9.79
C ARG A 105 19.28 -4.70 -10.83
N PRO A 106 20.17 -3.88 -11.43
CA PRO A 106 19.75 -3.00 -12.52
C PRO A 106 19.59 -3.77 -13.82
N GLY A 107 18.63 -3.37 -14.64
CA GLY A 107 18.45 -3.81 -16.01
C GLY A 107 18.08 -2.65 -16.92
N ARG A 108 18.27 -2.82 -18.22
CA ARG A 108 17.83 -1.88 -19.26
C ARG A 108 17.44 -2.64 -20.50
N ALA A 109 16.29 -2.30 -21.10
CA ALA A 109 15.88 -2.84 -22.38
C ALA A 109 16.57 -2.06 -23.52
N SER A 110 17.43 -2.71 -24.31
CA SER A 110 18.05 -2.12 -25.49
C SER A 110 17.20 -2.36 -26.75
N ALA A 111 17.54 -1.76 -27.87
CA ALA A 111 16.79 -1.91 -29.15
C ALA A 111 16.98 -3.31 -29.81
N GLY A 112 17.44 -4.33 -29.08
CA GLY A 112 17.63 -5.70 -29.52
C GLY A 112 17.23 -6.71 -28.45
N GLU A 113 17.58 -7.99 -28.63
CA GLU A 113 17.45 -9.00 -27.59
C GLU A 113 18.64 -8.90 -26.63
N ASP A 114 18.38 -8.48 -25.39
CA ASP A 114 19.38 -8.48 -24.31
C ASP A 114 19.24 -9.75 -23.48
N THR A 115 20.37 -10.34 -23.07
CA THR A 115 20.36 -11.48 -22.15
C THR A 115 21.05 -11.10 -20.83
N ILE A 116 20.29 -11.13 -19.74
CA ILE A 116 20.77 -10.93 -18.36
C ILE A 116 21.02 -12.30 -17.73
N ARG A 117 22.30 -12.61 -17.45
CA ARG A 117 22.71 -13.87 -16.81
C ARG A 117 22.89 -13.64 -15.32
N ILE A 118 22.27 -14.50 -14.51
CA ILE A 118 22.21 -14.38 -13.06
C ILE A 118 22.61 -15.70 -12.42
N GLU A 119 23.52 -15.62 -11.46
CA GLU A 119 23.77 -16.70 -10.51
C GLU A 119 23.18 -16.30 -9.16
N VAL A 120 22.24 -17.10 -8.66
CA VAL A 120 21.70 -16.96 -7.31
C VAL A 120 22.60 -17.77 -6.37
N ALA A 121 23.18 -17.10 -5.39
CA ALA A 121 24.13 -17.76 -4.47
C ALA A 121 23.41 -18.55 -3.38
N ALA A 122 22.27 -18.04 -2.88
CA ALA A 122 21.45 -18.69 -1.87
C ALA A 122 20.02 -18.10 -1.85
N TRP A 123 19.13 -18.75 -1.17
CA TRP A 123 17.77 -18.29 -0.89
C TRP A 123 17.63 -17.86 0.56
N ARG A 124 16.76 -16.92 0.85
CA ARG A 124 16.48 -16.40 2.19
C ARG A 124 16.16 -17.50 3.18
N ASP A 125 15.27 -18.42 2.83
CA ASP A 125 14.83 -19.51 3.67
C ASP A 125 15.89 -20.62 3.92
N ALA A 126 17.04 -20.56 3.26
CA ALA A 126 18.19 -21.41 3.59
C ALA A 126 18.90 -20.95 4.89
N PHE A 127 18.77 -19.68 5.27
CA PHE A 127 19.38 -19.09 6.46
C PHE A 127 18.35 -18.77 7.54
N GLU A 128 17.19 -18.37 7.10
CA GLU A 128 16.06 -18.14 7.96
C GLU A 128 15.19 -19.41 7.90
N LYS A 129 15.33 -20.33 8.90
CA LYS A 129 14.19 -21.23 9.17
C LYS A 129 12.99 -20.33 9.25
N ALA A 130 11.93 -20.63 8.42
CA ALA A 130 10.68 -19.91 8.54
C ALA A 130 10.39 -19.80 10.05
N PRO A 131 10.47 -18.60 10.64
CA PRO A 131 10.27 -18.47 12.07
C PRO A 131 8.93 -19.13 12.32
N THR A 132 8.86 -20.01 13.32
CA THR A 132 7.55 -20.43 13.86
C THR A 132 6.90 -19.11 14.25
N ARG A 133 6.02 -18.62 13.35
CA ARG A 133 5.40 -17.30 13.52
C ARG A 133 4.47 -17.40 14.72
N THR A 134 5.04 -17.15 15.90
CA THR A 134 4.25 -17.08 17.12
C THR A 134 3.44 -15.81 17.04
N SER A 135 2.12 -15.94 17.18
CA SER A 135 1.22 -14.79 17.20
C SER A 135 1.58 -13.88 18.38
N THR A 136 1.63 -12.59 18.12
CA THR A 136 1.90 -11.54 19.10
C THR A 136 0.61 -10.87 19.59
N ILE A 137 -0.56 -11.25 19.06
CA ILE A 137 -1.86 -10.67 19.44
C ILE A 137 -2.05 -10.64 20.95
N THR A 138 -2.43 -9.48 21.46
CA THR A 138 -2.81 -9.27 22.86
C THR A 138 -4.30 -8.95 23.01
N GLY A 139 -4.90 -9.30 24.15
CA GLY A 139 -6.29 -8.99 24.45
C GLY A 139 -7.32 -9.83 23.70
N ASN A 140 -8.48 -9.26 23.43
CA ASN A 140 -9.65 -9.97 22.89
C ASN A 140 -9.87 -9.63 21.41
N VAL A 141 -9.37 -10.47 20.52
CA VAL A 141 -9.53 -10.30 19.06
C VAL A 141 -10.55 -11.30 18.51
N ARG A 142 -11.54 -10.78 17.79
CA ARG A 142 -12.51 -11.55 17.00
C ARG A 142 -12.08 -11.54 15.54
N ARG A 143 -12.03 -12.71 14.91
CA ARG A 143 -11.65 -12.86 13.50
C ARG A 143 -12.89 -13.10 12.64
N HIS A 144 -12.98 -12.40 11.51
CA HIS A 144 -13.96 -12.60 10.46
C HIS A 144 -13.19 -12.93 9.17
N PRO A 145 -12.83 -14.20 8.96
CA PRO A 145 -12.03 -14.61 7.82
C PRO A 145 -12.84 -14.47 6.52
N ALA A 146 -12.13 -14.10 5.45
CA ALA A 146 -12.70 -13.96 4.10
C ALA A 146 -14.04 -13.19 4.10
N PHE A 147 -14.11 -12.07 4.82
CA PHE A 147 -15.32 -11.22 4.88
C PHE A 147 -15.75 -10.86 3.45
N PRO A 148 -16.96 -11.25 3.04
CA PRO A 148 -17.41 -11.10 1.66
C PRO A 148 -17.75 -9.64 1.32
N SER A 149 -17.55 -9.27 0.06
CA SER A 149 -17.98 -7.98 -0.47
C SER A 149 -18.48 -8.10 -1.92
N ARG A 150 -19.39 -7.22 -2.29
CA ARG A 150 -19.86 -7.04 -3.67
C ARG A 150 -18.98 -6.06 -4.45
N PHE A 151 -18.11 -5.32 -3.77
CA PHE A 151 -17.36 -4.20 -4.34
C PHE A 151 -15.88 -4.50 -4.54
N VAL A 152 -15.31 -5.30 -3.64
CA VAL A 152 -13.88 -5.63 -3.57
C VAL A 152 -13.70 -7.12 -3.26
N ASP A 153 -12.48 -7.62 -3.41
CA ASP A 153 -12.15 -9.00 -3.05
C ASP A 153 -12.40 -9.26 -1.55
N ALA A 154 -12.83 -10.48 -1.23
CA ALA A 154 -13.00 -10.91 0.15
C ALA A 154 -11.67 -10.80 0.92
N ARG A 155 -11.74 -10.38 2.17
CA ARG A 155 -10.56 -10.12 3.01
C ARG A 155 -10.82 -10.40 4.47
N ASP A 156 -9.78 -10.68 5.23
CA ASP A 156 -9.91 -10.87 6.66
C ASP A 156 -10.16 -9.54 7.36
N VAL A 157 -11.06 -9.59 8.36
CA VAL A 157 -11.31 -8.47 9.26
C VAL A 157 -11.11 -8.96 10.69
N LEU A 158 -10.25 -8.28 11.43
CA LEU A 158 -9.98 -8.54 12.84
C LEU A 158 -10.55 -7.40 13.68
N VAL A 159 -11.24 -7.76 14.77
CA VAL A 159 -11.86 -6.78 15.66
C VAL A 159 -11.30 -6.99 17.07
N TRP A 160 -10.49 -6.05 17.53
CA TRP A 160 -10.01 -6.01 18.90
C TRP A 160 -11.00 -5.27 19.80
N LEU A 161 -11.35 -5.88 20.91
CA LEU A 161 -12.30 -5.35 21.88
C LEU A 161 -11.57 -4.82 23.12
N PRO A 162 -11.91 -3.61 23.60
CA PRO A 162 -11.19 -2.99 24.70
C PRO A 162 -11.36 -3.74 26.03
N PRO A 163 -10.42 -3.60 26.98
CA PRO A 163 -10.57 -4.15 28.33
C PRO A 163 -11.92 -3.76 28.95
N GLY A 164 -12.56 -4.75 29.58
CA GLY A 164 -13.88 -4.57 30.19
C GLY A 164 -15.06 -4.51 29.22
N TYR A 165 -14.86 -4.79 27.93
CA TYR A 165 -15.95 -4.80 26.95
C TYR A 165 -17.13 -5.65 27.41
N ASP A 166 -16.93 -6.93 27.75
CA ASP A 166 -18.02 -7.85 28.13
C ASP A 166 -18.66 -7.47 29.47
N ALA A 167 -17.92 -6.85 30.39
CA ALA A 167 -18.42 -6.39 31.69
C ALA A 167 -19.33 -5.13 31.59
N ALA A 168 -19.33 -4.43 30.44
CA ALA A 168 -20.10 -3.20 30.25
C ALA A 168 -21.12 -3.34 29.09
N PRO A 169 -22.18 -4.15 29.21
CA PRO A 169 -23.07 -4.53 28.11
C PRO A 169 -23.88 -3.37 27.51
N ARG A 170 -24.03 -2.24 28.22
CA ARG A 170 -24.74 -1.05 27.75
C ARG A 170 -23.83 0.00 27.13
N ARG A 171 -22.50 -0.12 27.31
CA ARG A 171 -21.54 0.87 26.81
C ARG A 171 -21.35 0.69 25.31
N ARG A 172 -21.34 1.82 24.58
CA ARG A 172 -20.96 1.87 23.16
C ARG A 172 -19.62 2.57 23.01
N TYR A 173 -18.86 2.17 22.00
CA TYR A 173 -17.45 2.50 21.83
C TYR A 173 -17.21 3.19 20.50
N PRO A 174 -16.32 4.21 20.42
CA PRO A 174 -15.81 4.69 19.16
C PRO A 174 -15.07 3.56 18.42
N VAL A 175 -15.01 3.69 17.11
CA VAL A 175 -14.36 2.71 16.21
C VAL A 175 -13.14 3.33 15.56
N VAL A 176 -12.02 2.62 15.62
CA VAL A 176 -10.79 2.94 14.89
C VAL A 176 -10.58 1.85 13.84
N LEU A 177 -10.80 2.18 12.58
CA LEU A 177 -10.59 1.30 11.46
C LEU A 177 -9.15 1.50 10.94
N MET A 178 -8.42 0.41 10.77
CA MET A 178 -7.03 0.43 10.31
C MET A 178 -6.88 -0.42 9.04
N HIS A 179 -6.24 0.18 8.03
CA HIS A 179 -5.90 -0.49 6.79
C HIS A 179 -4.70 -1.42 6.95
N ASP A 180 -4.49 -2.30 5.95
CA ASP A 180 -3.41 -3.31 5.99
C ASP A 180 -3.45 -4.19 7.25
N GLY A 181 -4.65 -4.69 7.56
CA GLY A 181 -5.00 -5.33 8.84
C GLY A 181 -4.11 -6.49 9.24
N GLN A 182 -3.46 -7.17 8.29
CA GLN A 182 -2.50 -8.24 8.56
C GLN A 182 -1.24 -7.74 9.30
N ASN A 183 -0.95 -6.42 9.26
CA ASN A 183 0.21 -5.79 9.89
C ASN A 183 -0.13 -5.11 11.23
N VAL A 184 -1.40 -5.15 11.68
CA VAL A 184 -1.89 -4.27 12.76
C VAL A 184 -1.70 -4.86 14.15
N PHE A 185 -2.03 -6.16 14.33
CA PHE A 185 -2.08 -6.84 15.64
C PHE A 185 -1.15 -8.04 15.76
N ASP A 186 -0.54 -8.50 14.68
CA ASP A 186 0.13 -9.80 14.68
C ASP A 186 1.36 -9.81 13.80
N GLY A 187 2.54 -9.80 14.42
CA GLY A 187 3.80 -9.94 13.72
C GLY A 187 3.92 -11.25 12.94
N ALA A 188 3.12 -12.27 13.29
CA ALA A 188 3.07 -13.52 12.55
C ALA A 188 2.38 -13.40 11.18
N THR A 189 1.45 -12.47 11.00
CA THR A 189 0.73 -12.24 9.75
C THR A 189 1.26 -11.05 8.96
N SER A 190 2.12 -10.24 9.57
CA SER A 190 2.65 -9.03 8.95
C SER A 190 3.44 -9.34 7.67
N PHE A 191 3.34 -8.41 6.71
CA PHE A 191 4.08 -8.44 5.45
C PHE A 191 5.60 -8.56 5.67
N LEU A 192 6.13 -7.81 6.64
CA LEU A 192 7.50 -7.97 7.14
C LEU A 192 7.44 -8.78 8.43
N PRO A 193 7.84 -10.07 8.43
CA PRO A 193 7.72 -10.93 9.59
C PRO A 193 8.30 -10.33 10.87
N GLY A 194 7.49 -10.30 11.93
CA GLY A 194 7.87 -9.73 13.23
C GLY A 194 7.83 -8.20 13.31
N MET A 195 7.50 -7.50 12.21
CA MET A 195 7.26 -6.06 12.22
C MET A 195 5.77 -5.79 12.10
N GLU A 196 5.18 -5.24 13.13
CA GLU A 196 3.76 -4.87 13.18
C GLU A 196 3.55 -3.52 13.84
N TRP A 197 2.31 -3.02 13.82
CA TRP A 197 1.96 -1.76 14.44
C TRP A 197 1.83 -1.84 15.96
N GLN A 198 1.72 -3.03 16.57
CA GLN A 198 1.46 -3.23 17.99
C GLN A 198 0.26 -2.39 18.47
N ALA A 199 -0.79 -2.38 17.66
CA ALA A 199 -1.90 -1.47 17.89
C ALA A 199 -2.77 -1.91 19.07
N ASP A 200 -2.92 -3.19 19.30
CA ASP A 200 -3.64 -3.78 20.44
C ASP A 200 -2.91 -3.55 21.77
N GLU A 201 -1.58 -3.77 21.84
CA GLU A 201 -0.78 -3.45 23.02
C GLU A 201 -0.83 -1.97 23.34
N THR A 202 -0.68 -1.14 22.32
CA THR A 202 -0.68 0.32 22.49
C THR A 202 -2.04 0.81 22.98
N ALA A 203 -3.13 0.36 22.35
CA ALA A 203 -4.48 0.73 22.76
C ALA A 203 -4.79 0.23 24.17
N GLU A 204 -4.44 -1.03 24.51
CA GLU A 204 -4.64 -1.56 25.87
C GLU A 204 -3.89 -0.74 26.91
N ARG A 205 -2.62 -0.43 26.66
CA ARG A 205 -1.78 0.39 27.54
C ARG A 205 -2.39 1.78 27.76
N LEU A 206 -2.79 2.46 26.70
CA LEU A 206 -3.37 3.81 26.76
C LEU A 206 -4.73 3.84 27.46
N ILE A 207 -5.59 2.86 27.19
CA ILE A 207 -6.91 2.73 27.83
C ILE A 207 -6.74 2.45 29.34
N ARG A 208 -5.87 1.53 29.72
CA ARG A 208 -5.60 1.23 31.14
C ARG A 208 -4.99 2.42 31.89
N ALA A 209 -4.18 3.21 31.22
CA ALA A 209 -3.62 4.46 31.76
C ALA A 209 -4.60 5.64 31.78
N GLY A 210 -5.82 5.47 31.24
CA GLY A 210 -6.81 6.56 31.14
C GLY A 210 -6.43 7.67 30.15
N ARG A 211 -5.46 7.41 29.23
CA ARG A 211 -4.96 8.38 28.25
C ARG A 211 -5.93 8.54 27.06
N ILE A 212 -6.64 7.48 26.71
CA ILE A 212 -7.70 7.48 25.69
C ILE A 212 -8.96 6.80 26.24
N PRO A 213 -10.16 7.16 25.73
CA PRO A 213 -11.36 6.40 26.02
C PRO A 213 -11.27 4.99 25.43
N PRO A 214 -11.89 3.97 26.08
CA PRO A 214 -11.99 2.66 25.47
C PRO A 214 -12.64 2.72 24.09
N CYS A 215 -11.99 2.14 23.08
CA CYS A 215 -12.40 2.10 21.68
C CYS A 215 -12.29 0.67 21.11
N ILE A 216 -13.01 0.39 20.05
CA ILE A 216 -12.88 -0.84 19.26
C ILE A 216 -11.89 -0.58 18.12
N LEU A 217 -10.86 -1.42 17.98
CA LEU A 217 -9.98 -1.39 16.81
C LEU A 217 -10.44 -2.41 15.79
N VAL A 218 -10.48 -2.03 14.53
CA VAL A 218 -10.89 -2.88 13.40
C VAL A 218 -9.77 -2.90 12.37
N ALA A 219 -9.07 -4.01 12.25
CA ALA A 219 -8.01 -4.19 11.28
C ALA A 219 -8.56 -4.87 10.02
N VAL A 220 -8.51 -4.17 8.89
CA VAL A 220 -9.01 -4.62 7.59
C VAL A 220 -7.82 -5.04 6.73
N ALA A 221 -7.65 -6.34 6.52
CA ALA A 221 -6.56 -6.85 5.70
C ALA A 221 -6.67 -6.33 4.26
N ASN A 222 -5.53 -6.14 3.60
CA ASN A 222 -5.55 -5.86 2.17
C ASN A 222 -5.76 -7.17 1.37
N SER A 223 -6.03 -7.01 0.08
CA SER A 223 -6.06 -8.07 -0.92
C SER A 223 -4.92 -7.88 -1.92
N PRO A 224 -4.68 -8.79 -2.87
CA PRO A 224 -3.77 -8.55 -3.99
C PRO A 224 -4.08 -7.27 -4.78
N ALA A 225 -5.34 -6.80 -4.73
CA ALA A 225 -5.78 -5.54 -5.34
C ALA A 225 -5.57 -4.31 -4.44
N ARG A 226 -4.61 -4.36 -3.48
CA ARG A 226 -4.35 -3.26 -2.53
C ARG A 226 -4.16 -1.91 -3.20
N ARG A 227 -3.46 -1.88 -4.31
CA ARG A 227 -3.17 -0.64 -5.03
C ARG A 227 -4.44 -0.03 -5.63
N GLU A 228 -5.25 -0.85 -6.25
CA GLU A 228 -6.55 -0.48 -6.80
C GLU A 228 -7.49 0.01 -5.71
N ASP A 229 -7.54 -0.71 -4.57
CA ASP A 229 -8.44 -0.41 -3.45
C ASP A 229 -8.04 0.86 -2.69
N TYR A 230 -6.77 1.24 -2.69
CA TYR A 230 -6.25 2.33 -1.84
C TYR A 230 -5.92 3.61 -2.61
N THR A 231 -6.22 3.68 -3.90
CA THR A 231 -5.98 4.87 -4.72
C THR A 231 -7.22 5.29 -5.49
N LEU A 232 -7.49 6.58 -5.57
CA LEU A 232 -8.63 7.14 -6.29
C LEU A 232 -8.27 7.42 -7.76
N GLU A 233 -7.10 8.00 -8.01
CA GLU A 233 -6.60 8.23 -9.35
C GLU A 233 -5.77 7.04 -9.86
N VAL A 234 -5.87 6.82 -11.16
CA VAL A 234 -4.99 5.90 -11.88
C VAL A 234 -3.63 6.58 -12.05
N ASP A 235 -2.58 5.96 -11.52
CA ASP A 235 -1.22 6.37 -11.84
C ASP A 235 -0.80 5.78 -13.18
N PRO A 236 -0.23 6.56 -14.12
CA PRO A 236 0.15 6.06 -15.43
C PRO A 236 1.19 4.92 -15.41
N ARG A 237 2.03 4.89 -14.38
CA ARG A 237 3.09 3.88 -14.20
C ARG A 237 2.62 2.67 -13.39
N TYR A 238 1.77 2.90 -12.39
CA TYR A 238 1.45 1.89 -11.39
C TYR A 238 0.00 1.39 -11.44
N GLY A 239 -0.89 2.00 -12.23
CA GLY A 239 -2.31 1.64 -12.27
C GLY A 239 -3.10 2.18 -11.07
N GLY A 240 -3.95 1.37 -10.47
CA GLY A 240 -4.78 1.78 -9.34
C GLY A 240 -6.14 2.35 -9.75
N GLY A 241 -6.75 3.21 -8.90
CA GLY A 241 -7.90 4.03 -9.26
C GLY A 241 -9.28 3.42 -8.97
N ARG A 242 -9.44 2.63 -7.88
CA ARG A 242 -10.73 2.02 -7.51
C ARG A 242 -11.09 2.18 -6.04
N SER A 243 -10.51 3.16 -5.35
CA SER A 243 -10.79 3.37 -3.93
C SER A 243 -12.24 3.76 -3.64
N ASP A 244 -13.00 4.21 -4.65
CA ASP A 244 -14.45 4.40 -4.56
C ASP A 244 -15.18 3.09 -4.22
N ARG A 245 -14.77 1.96 -4.80
CA ARG A 245 -15.31 0.64 -4.47
C ARG A 245 -14.94 0.20 -3.06
N TYR A 246 -13.71 0.48 -2.66
CA TYR A 246 -13.25 0.19 -1.31
C TYR A 246 -13.99 1.04 -0.26
N ALA A 247 -14.24 2.32 -0.54
CA ALA A 247 -15.07 3.18 0.29
C ALA A 247 -16.49 2.61 0.46
N ARG A 248 -17.11 2.14 -0.63
CA ARG A 248 -18.43 1.50 -0.58
C ARG A 248 -18.41 0.23 0.24
N PHE A 249 -17.39 -0.61 0.11
CA PHE A 249 -17.24 -1.79 0.98
C PHE A 249 -17.22 -1.40 2.45
N LEU A 250 -16.42 -0.41 2.82
CA LEU A 250 -16.34 0.04 4.21
C LEU A 250 -17.66 0.60 4.71
N ILE A 251 -18.31 1.46 3.92
CA ILE A 251 -19.49 2.25 4.33
C ILE A 251 -20.79 1.45 4.22
N GLU A 252 -20.96 0.70 3.13
CA GLU A 252 -22.24 0.02 2.84
C GLU A 252 -22.29 -1.42 3.39
N GLU A 253 -21.13 -2.05 3.66
CA GLU A 253 -21.09 -3.45 4.09
C GLU A 253 -20.42 -3.63 5.45
N LEU A 254 -19.16 -3.20 5.63
CA LEU A 254 -18.40 -3.46 6.85
C LEU A 254 -18.93 -2.67 8.06
N LEU A 255 -19.07 -1.36 7.95
CA LEU A 255 -19.58 -0.54 9.08
C LEU A 255 -20.98 -0.97 9.54
N PRO A 256 -21.98 -1.22 8.66
CA PRO A 256 -23.26 -1.76 9.07
C PRO A 256 -23.18 -3.14 9.74
N PHE A 257 -22.26 -4.00 9.31
CA PHE A 257 -21.99 -5.27 9.98
C PHE A 257 -21.45 -5.05 11.38
N LEU A 258 -20.45 -4.18 11.54
CA LEU A 258 -19.86 -3.86 12.84
C LEU A 258 -20.89 -3.26 13.81
N ASP A 259 -21.75 -2.36 13.33
CA ASP A 259 -22.78 -1.69 14.14
C ASP A 259 -23.85 -2.67 14.65
N ARG A 260 -24.14 -3.73 13.88
CA ARG A 260 -25.06 -4.80 14.29
C ARG A 260 -24.43 -5.83 15.22
N THR A 261 -23.12 -6.08 15.05
CA THR A 261 -22.42 -7.16 15.76
C THR A 261 -21.78 -6.69 17.05
N TYR A 262 -21.33 -5.44 17.07
CA TYR A 262 -20.60 -4.84 18.19
C TYR A 262 -21.30 -3.58 18.72
N ARG A 263 -20.94 -3.18 19.92
CA ARG A 263 -21.48 -1.97 20.55
C ARG A 263 -20.72 -0.73 20.12
N THR A 264 -20.88 -0.35 18.87
CA THR A 264 -20.21 0.80 18.24
C THR A 264 -21.02 2.09 18.45
N ARG A 265 -20.32 3.22 18.43
CA ARG A 265 -20.89 4.54 18.21
C ARG A 265 -20.88 4.84 16.72
N THR A 266 -21.89 5.54 16.22
CA THR A 266 -22.13 5.69 14.78
C THR A 266 -21.95 7.10 14.24
N ARG A 267 -21.64 8.08 15.11
CA ARG A 267 -21.39 9.45 14.67
C ARG A 267 -20.04 9.58 13.97
N PRO A 268 -19.89 10.50 13.01
CA PRO A 268 -18.61 10.71 12.33
C PRO A 268 -17.43 10.95 13.29
N GLU A 269 -17.63 11.75 14.34
CA GLU A 269 -16.62 12.03 15.36
C GLU A 269 -16.21 10.82 16.21
N ASP A 270 -16.97 9.74 16.18
CA ASP A 270 -16.70 8.47 16.85
C ASP A 270 -16.09 7.42 15.88
N ARG A 271 -15.89 7.77 14.62
CA ARG A 271 -15.31 6.90 13.58
C ARG A 271 -14.01 7.46 13.08
N THR A 272 -12.94 6.75 13.40
CA THR A 272 -11.57 7.06 12.96
C THR A 272 -11.16 6.07 11.88
N VAL A 273 -10.45 6.54 10.85
CA VAL A 273 -9.78 5.69 9.86
C VAL A 273 -8.30 6.01 9.83
N ILE A 274 -7.46 4.97 9.86
CA ILE A 274 -5.98 5.10 9.94
C ILE A 274 -5.33 4.15 8.95
N GLY A 275 -4.25 4.59 8.34
CA GLY A 275 -3.36 3.76 7.55
C GLY A 275 -2.04 4.43 7.26
N SER A 276 -1.11 3.66 6.70
CA SER A 276 0.19 4.15 6.27
C SER A 276 0.40 4.00 4.77
N SER A 277 1.29 4.80 4.20
CA SER A 277 1.62 4.72 2.78
C SER A 277 0.37 4.94 1.90
N LEU A 278 0.04 4.01 0.99
CA LEU A 278 -1.24 4.03 0.27
C LEU A 278 -2.45 3.94 1.23
N GLY A 279 -2.31 3.24 2.37
CA GLY A 279 -3.33 3.22 3.43
C GLY A 279 -3.54 4.60 4.07
N GLY A 280 -2.48 5.40 4.22
CA GLY A 280 -2.56 6.79 4.65
C GLY A 280 -3.24 7.69 3.61
N LEU A 281 -2.97 7.45 2.33
CA LEU A 281 -3.60 8.15 1.21
C LEU A 281 -5.11 7.89 1.19
N VAL A 282 -5.55 6.62 1.18
CA VAL A 282 -6.99 6.30 1.19
C VAL A 282 -7.69 6.74 2.48
N SER A 283 -7.01 6.75 3.63
CA SER A 283 -7.58 7.30 4.87
C SER A 283 -7.94 8.76 4.72
N LEU A 284 -7.05 9.55 4.12
CA LEU A 284 -7.32 10.96 3.86
C LEU A 284 -8.45 11.15 2.86
N ASP A 285 -8.48 10.38 1.78
CA ASP A 285 -9.57 10.40 0.80
C ASP A 285 -10.93 10.08 1.43
N LEU A 286 -10.99 9.07 2.29
CA LEU A 286 -12.20 8.73 3.05
C LEU A 286 -12.67 9.90 3.94
N GLY A 287 -11.76 10.57 4.63
CA GLY A 287 -12.10 11.76 5.42
C GLY A 287 -12.58 12.94 4.58
N LEU A 288 -11.96 13.17 3.43
CA LEU A 288 -12.33 14.28 2.53
C LEU A 288 -13.68 14.05 1.84
N LEU A 289 -13.91 12.84 1.34
CA LEU A 289 -15.07 12.53 0.49
C LEU A 289 -16.26 11.98 1.27
N HIS A 290 -16.03 11.43 2.48
CA HIS A 290 -17.01 10.82 3.35
C HIS A 290 -16.91 11.33 4.79
N SER A 291 -16.80 12.66 4.95
CA SER A 291 -16.71 13.32 6.26
C SER A 291 -17.99 13.21 7.11
N ASP A 292 -19.10 12.82 6.50
CA ASP A 292 -20.35 12.44 7.13
C ASP A 292 -20.30 11.03 7.79
N VAL A 293 -19.26 10.25 7.47
CA VAL A 293 -19.02 8.92 8.04
C VAL A 293 -17.78 8.90 8.92
N PHE A 294 -16.68 9.47 8.45
CA PHE A 294 -15.38 9.47 9.13
C PHE A 294 -15.00 10.89 9.55
N GLY A 295 -15.06 11.17 10.84
CA GLY A 295 -14.71 12.48 11.40
C GLY A 295 -13.26 12.62 11.86
N ARG A 296 -12.48 11.52 11.84
CA ARG A 296 -11.08 11.49 12.28
C ARG A 296 -10.23 10.63 11.35
N VAL A 297 -9.08 11.14 10.98
CA VAL A 297 -8.18 10.53 10.00
C VAL A 297 -6.75 10.46 10.52
N GLY A 298 -6.15 9.28 10.47
CA GLY A 298 -4.71 9.07 10.62
C GLY A 298 -4.08 8.76 9.27
N SER A 299 -3.42 9.73 8.68
CA SER A 299 -2.71 9.64 7.40
C SER A 299 -1.21 9.55 7.68
N ILE A 300 -0.73 8.34 7.95
CA ILE A 300 0.64 8.08 8.41
C ILE A 300 1.54 7.86 7.19
N SER A 301 2.63 8.61 7.08
CA SER A 301 3.58 8.48 5.97
C SER A 301 2.87 8.29 4.60
N PRO A 302 1.87 9.13 4.25
CA PRO A 302 1.02 8.88 3.08
C PRO A 302 1.81 8.91 1.77
N ALA A 303 1.40 8.07 0.82
CA ALA A 303 1.96 8.04 -0.53
C ALA A 303 1.49 9.24 -1.37
N VAL A 304 1.82 10.46 -0.93
CA VAL A 304 1.36 11.72 -1.56
C VAL A 304 1.85 11.87 -2.99
N TRP A 305 3.00 11.26 -3.33
CA TRP A 305 3.59 11.26 -4.67
C TRP A 305 2.71 10.57 -5.73
N TRP A 306 1.72 9.76 -5.33
CA TRP A 306 0.85 9.00 -6.22
C TRP A 306 0.14 9.91 -7.24
N ALA A 307 0.14 9.48 -8.52
CA ALA A 307 -0.50 10.18 -9.64
C ALA A 307 -0.17 11.68 -9.66
N ASP A 308 1.13 11.99 -9.57
CA ASP A 308 1.65 13.36 -9.55
C ASP A 308 1.01 14.24 -8.46
N ARG A 309 0.95 13.71 -7.25
CA ARG A 309 0.38 14.41 -6.08
C ARG A 309 -1.10 14.77 -6.24
N ALA A 310 -1.88 13.95 -6.92
CA ALA A 310 -3.30 14.22 -7.21
C ALA A 310 -4.12 14.55 -5.95
N VAL A 311 -3.76 13.97 -4.79
CA VAL A 311 -4.40 14.29 -3.51
C VAL A 311 -4.26 15.76 -3.10
N VAL A 312 -3.16 16.42 -3.44
CA VAL A 312 -2.94 17.86 -3.16
C VAL A 312 -3.96 18.71 -3.93
N THR A 313 -4.13 18.40 -5.21
CA THR A 313 -5.16 19.06 -6.04
C THR A 313 -6.56 18.80 -5.49
N ARG A 314 -6.83 17.56 -5.05
CA ARG A 314 -8.14 17.18 -4.48
C ARG A 314 -8.44 17.93 -3.18
N VAL A 315 -7.49 18.05 -2.26
CA VAL A 315 -7.65 18.85 -1.03
C VAL A 315 -8.06 20.27 -1.37
N THR A 316 -7.35 20.90 -2.30
CA THR A 316 -7.64 22.27 -2.74
C THR A 316 -9.05 22.40 -3.35
N ALA A 317 -9.45 21.44 -4.21
CA ALA A 317 -10.75 21.45 -4.87
C ALA A 317 -11.90 21.15 -3.89
N THR A 318 -11.69 20.25 -2.92
CA THR A 318 -12.71 19.84 -1.95
C THR A 318 -12.94 20.91 -0.87
N GLY A 319 -11.89 21.66 -0.51
CA GLY A 319 -11.91 22.62 0.59
C GLY A 319 -11.99 21.94 1.97
N HIS A 320 -12.07 22.77 3.02
CA HIS A 320 -12.14 22.29 4.40
C HIS A 320 -13.35 21.37 4.64
N ARG A 321 -13.10 20.27 5.35
CA ARG A 321 -14.12 19.34 5.87
C ARG A 321 -14.06 19.29 7.40
N PRO A 322 -15.15 19.00 8.10
CA PRO A 322 -15.16 18.92 9.57
C PRO A 322 -14.48 17.64 10.09
N VAL A 323 -13.30 17.35 9.58
CA VAL A 323 -12.51 16.16 9.88
C VAL A 323 -11.24 16.56 10.61
N ARG A 324 -10.91 15.82 11.66
CA ARG A 324 -9.66 15.95 12.39
C ARG A 324 -8.60 15.06 11.74
N VAL A 325 -7.48 15.62 11.32
CA VAL A 325 -6.45 14.92 10.55
C VAL A 325 -5.13 14.89 11.32
N TRP A 326 -4.63 13.69 11.62
CA TRP A 326 -3.21 13.47 11.92
C TRP A 326 -2.50 13.12 10.62
N MET A 327 -1.39 13.79 10.35
CA MET A 327 -0.51 13.50 9.23
C MET A 327 0.94 13.58 9.69
N ASP A 328 1.75 12.62 9.29
CA ASP A 328 3.18 12.62 9.55
C ASP A 328 3.99 12.05 8.39
N ILE A 329 5.31 12.20 8.45
CA ILE A 329 6.27 11.61 7.52
C ILE A 329 7.61 11.40 8.21
N GLY A 330 8.28 10.28 7.95
CA GLY A 330 9.66 10.06 8.38
C GLY A 330 10.67 10.73 7.45
N THR A 331 11.70 11.37 8.00
CA THR A 331 12.70 12.09 7.17
C THR A 331 13.66 11.14 6.44
N ALA A 332 13.69 9.84 6.79
CA ALA A 332 14.50 8.80 6.14
C ALA A 332 13.70 7.82 5.28
N GLU A 333 12.47 8.18 4.87
CA GLU A 333 11.59 7.28 4.10
C GLU A 333 11.95 7.17 2.62
N SER A 334 12.68 8.16 2.06
CA SER A 334 13.21 8.10 0.70
C SER A 334 14.70 8.43 0.68
N THR A 335 15.42 7.79 -0.22
CA THR A 335 16.83 8.16 -0.50
C THR A 335 16.82 9.51 -1.18
N PRO A 336 17.63 10.49 -0.71
CA PRO A 336 17.81 11.76 -1.41
C PRO A 336 18.31 11.51 -2.83
N THR A 337 17.81 12.27 -3.80
CA THR A 337 18.37 12.31 -5.15
C THR A 337 19.77 12.95 -5.16
N ALA A 338 20.51 12.84 -6.27
CA ALA A 338 21.87 13.38 -6.37
C ALA A 338 21.95 14.91 -6.12
N ASP A 339 20.86 15.63 -6.36
CA ASP A 339 20.68 17.05 -6.08
C ASP A 339 20.07 17.36 -4.70
N GLY A 340 19.88 16.32 -3.86
CA GLY A 340 19.41 16.44 -2.49
C GLY A 340 17.90 16.49 -2.30
N HIS A 341 17.10 16.37 -3.37
CA HIS A 341 15.64 16.32 -3.25
C HIS A 341 15.18 15.06 -2.50
N ARG A 342 14.23 15.25 -1.59
CA ARG A 342 13.56 14.19 -0.83
C ARG A 342 12.08 14.16 -1.22
N GLU A 343 11.79 13.50 -2.34
CA GLU A 343 10.48 13.51 -3.00
C GLU A 343 9.31 13.23 -2.05
N TRP A 344 9.44 12.26 -1.16
CA TRP A 344 8.37 11.88 -0.25
C TRP A 344 8.13 12.94 0.83
N LEU A 345 9.20 13.49 1.39
CA LEU A 345 9.12 14.57 2.37
C LEU A 345 8.51 15.84 1.75
N GLU A 346 9.00 16.25 0.58
CA GLU A 346 8.49 17.43 -0.14
C GLU A 346 7.02 17.25 -0.55
N SER A 347 6.63 16.03 -0.93
CA SER A 347 5.24 15.72 -1.24
C SER A 347 4.35 15.81 -0.01
N ALA A 348 4.82 15.33 1.15
CA ALA A 348 4.10 15.46 2.41
C ALA A 348 3.96 16.94 2.84
N GLN A 349 5.03 17.74 2.68
CA GLN A 349 4.98 19.18 2.95
C GLN A 349 3.98 19.89 2.05
N ALA A 350 3.94 19.55 0.75
CA ALA A 350 2.96 20.12 -0.18
C ALA A 350 1.51 19.78 0.22
N LEU A 351 1.26 18.56 0.71
CA LEU A 351 -0.05 18.16 1.20
C LEU A 351 -0.43 18.91 2.49
N ARG A 352 0.50 19.07 3.43
CA ARG A 352 0.29 19.90 4.63
C ARG A 352 -0.11 21.32 4.23
N ASP A 353 0.62 21.93 3.30
CA ASP A 353 0.37 23.30 2.87
C ASP A 353 -0.99 23.44 2.17
N ALA A 354 -1.38 22.44 1.38
CA ALA A 354 -2.70 22.38 0.77
C ALA A 354 -3.82 22.27 1.81
N LEU A 355 -3.66 21.42 2.85
CA LEU A 355 -4.62 21.32 3.95
C LEU A 355 -4.76 22.65 4.69
N VAL A 356 -3.65 23.29 5.03
CA VAL A 356 -3.67 24.61 5.69
C VAL A 356 -4.32 25.67 4.77
N GLY A 357 -3.97 25.69 3.49
CA GLY A 357 -4.55 26.58 2.49
C GLY A 357 -6.06 26.37 2.30
N ALA A 358 -6.54 25.14 2.45
CA ALA A 358 -7.95 24.77 2.39
C ALA A 358 -8.72 25.11 3.69
N GLY A 359 -8.02 25.49 4.79
CA GLY A 359 -8.64 25.97 6.03
C GLY A 359 -8.44 25.12 7.28
N TRP A 360 -7.73 23.97 7.20
CA TRP A 360 -7.33 23.23 8.40
C TRP A 360 -6.32 24.02 9.22
N ARG A 361 -6.37 23.89 10.53
CA ARG A 361 -5.51 24.64 11.48
C ARG A 361 -4.63 23.68 12.27
N VAL A 362 -3.32 23.85 12.13
CA VAL A 362 -2.33 23.07 12.89
C VAL A 362 -2.57 23.27 14.40
N GLY A 363 -2.54 22.16 15.15
CA GLY A 363 -2.81 22.13 16.59
C GLY A 363 -4.28 22.10 16.98
N ARG A 364 -5.21 22.29 16.03
CA ARG A 364 -6.66 22.26 16.28
C ARG A 364 -7.33 21.06 15.62
N ASP A 365 -7.33 21.00 14.29
CA ASP A 365 -7.96 19.98 13.46
C ASP A 365 -7.00 19.34 12.46
N LEU A 366 -5.74 19.82 12.41
CA LEU A 366 -4.60 19.21 11.74
C LEU A 366 -3.45 19.05 12.75
N HIS A 367 -2.91 17.84 12.85
CA HIS A 367 -1.58 17.59 13.38
C HIS A 367 -0.66 17.24 12.23
N TYR A 368 0.51 17.86 12.16
CA TYR A 368 1.56 17.55 11.20
C TYR A 368 2.89 17.40 11.92
N GLU A 369 3.62 16.32 11.63
CA GLU A 369 4.92 16.07 12.24
C GLU A 369 5.89 15.42 11.23
N GLU A 370 7.13 15.89 11.19
CA GLU A 370 8.25 15.28 10.50
C GLU A 370 9.10 14.51 11.52
N ILE A 371 9.20 13.18 11.37
CA ILE A 371 9.85 12.32 12.35
C ILE A 371 11.30 12.09 11.93
N GLU A 372 12.23 12.70 12.63
CA GLU A 372 13.65 12.66 12.28
C GLU A 372 14.20 11.23 12.26
N GLY A 373 14.84 10.86 11.15
CA GLY A 373 15.48 9.55 10.96
C GLY A 373 14.52 8.38 10.83
N ALA A 374 13.20 8.56 10.89
CA ALA A 374 12.25 7.46 10.80
C ALA A 374 12.18 6.91 9.36
N PRO A 375 12.32 5.58 9.20
CA PRO A 375 12.15 4.91 7.91
C PRO A 375 10.67 4.56 7.64
N HIS A 376 10.39 4.11 6.40
CA HIS A 376 9.06 3.72 5.94
C HIS A 376 8.76 2.25 6.27
N ASN A 377 8.37 1.94 7.48
CA ASN A 377 8.00 0.59 7.92
C ASN A 377 7.14 0.57 9.18
N GLU A 378 6.55 -0.61 9.47
CA GLU A 378 5.62 -0.84 10.57
C GLU A 378 6.24 -0.54 11.94
N SER A 379 7.50 -0.86 12.18
CA SER A 379 8.16 -0.59 13.47
C SER A 379 8.29 0.92 13.72
N ALA A 380 8.60 1.70 12.69
CA ALA A 380 8.67 3.15 12.80
C ALA A 380 7.28 3.76 13.03
N TRP A 381 6.22 3.20 12.44
CA TRP A 381 4.84 3.64 12.67
C TRP A 381 4.35 3.23 14.06
N ALA A 382 4.66 2.02 14.51
CA ALA A 382 4.38 1.55 15.88
C ALA A 382 4.98 2.48 16.95
N ALA A 383 6.22 2.93 16.74
CA ALA A 383 6.95 3.79 17.68
C ALA A 383 6.27 5.15 17.98
N ARG A 384 5.32 5.57 17.13
CA ARG A 384 4.59 6.83 17.28
C ARG A 384 3.07 6.68 17.39
N PHE A 385 2.58 5.45 17.28
CA PHE A 385 1.14 5.17 17.23
C PHE A 385 0.37 5.59 18.49
N ASP A 386 1.03 5.59 19.65
CA ASP A 386 0.43 6.11 20.89
C ASP A 386 0.04 7.59 20.75
N ARG A 387 0.93 8.44 20.25
CA ARG A 387 0.64 9.88 20.02
C ARG A 387 -0.49 10.06 18.99
N VAL A 388 -0.50 9.24 17.94
CA VAL A 388 -1.58 9.24 16.93
C VAL A 388 -2.92 8.96 17.56
N LEU A 389 -3.02 7.87 18.36
CA LEU A 389 -4.26 7.50 19.05
C LEU A 389 -4.69 8.57 20.05
N GLU A 390 -3.78 9.06 20.88
CA GLU A 390 -4.09 10.10 21.85
C GLU A 390 -4.67 11.35 21.20
N TRP A 391 -4.01 11.83 20.14
CA TRP A 391 -4.48 13.02 19.47
C TRP A 391 -5.83 12.80 18.75
N LEU A 392 -5.99 11.66 18.07
CA LEU A 392 -7.23 11.35 17.37
C LEU A 392 -8.39 11.02 18.32
N GLN A 393 -8.13 10.40 19.49
CA GLN A 393 -9.18 10.02 20.45
C GLN A 393 -9.45 11.09 21.52
N ALA A 394 -8.68 12.19 21.56
CA ALA A 394 -8.94 13.30 22.48
C ALA A 394 -10.37 13.86 22.27
N GLU A 395 -11.06 14.11 23.38
CA GLU A 395 -12.34 14.84 23.36
C GLU A 395 -12.12 16.27 22.86
N ARG A 396 -13.10 16.81 22.14
CA ARG A 396 -13.05 18.20 21.64
C ARG A 396 -13.41 19.17 22.74
#